data_3d42be576243a223bdf894026013d176
#
_entry.id   3d42be576243a223bdf894026013d176
#
_cell.length_a   1.000
_cell.length_b   1.000
_cell.length_c   1.000
_cell.angle_alpha   90.00
_cell.angle_beta   90.00
_cell.angle_gamma   90.00
#
_symmetry.space_group_name_H-M   'P 1'
#
loop_
_entity.id
_entity.type
_entity.pdbx_description
1 polymer ?
#
loop_
_entity_poly.entity_id
_entity_poly.type
_entity_poly.pdbx_seq_one_letter_code
_entity_poly.pdbx_strand_id
1 'polypeptide(L)'
;MIVDNFVDYVKLTVNSGKGGKGSTHLRREKFVPKGGPDGGDGGNGGNIILKGNSNLWTLQSFRYKKHFKAGNGGDGSGSRKSGSNGEDVLIHVPLGTVIKDLETEKVICEINDDSSDLILLKGGKGGRGNFHFKTPTNQTPRYSQSGLPGKELKIILELKVLADVGLVGYPNAGKSTLLSALSDAKPKIADYEFTTLKPNLGIVAMSDFRSFVMADIPGIIEGASEGRGLGHYFLRHIERNSILLYVIPVDTKNIKTVSYTHLRAHETVV
;
A
#
# COMPACT_ATOMS: atom_id res chain seq x y z
N MET A 1 -5.03 -11.26 -26.64
CA MET A 1 -3.99 -10.81 -25.71
C MET A 1 -4.49 -11.10 -24.30
N ILE A 2 -3.89 -12.09 -23.61
CA ILE A 2 -4.24 -12.42 -22.24
C ILE A 2 -3.49 -11.38 -21.40
N VAL A 3 -4.21 -10.38 -20.89
CA VAL A 3 -3.65 -9.37 -20.00
C VAL A 3 -3.34 -10.05 -18.68
N ASP A 4 -2.07 -10.06 -18.31
CA ASP A 4 -1.59 -10.53 -17.02
C ASP A 4 -2.22 -9.67 -15.92
N ASN A 5 -3.22 -10.19 -15.21
CA ASN A 5 -4.06 -9.42 -14.31
C ASN A 5 -3.55 -9.39 -12.86
N PHE A 6 -2.44 -10.07 -12.56
CA PHE A 6 -1.88 -10.09 -11.22
C PHE A 6 -0.64 -9.18 -11.17
N VAL A 7 -0.66 -8.21 -10.26
CA VAL A 7 0.44 -7.27 -10.03
C VAL A 7 0.69 -7.24 -8.52
N ASP A 8 1.90 -7.62 -8.12
CA ASP A 8 2.36 -7.70 -6.73
C ASP A 8 3.43 -6.66 -6.38
N TYR A 9 3.97 -5.99 -7.39
CA TYR A 9 5.04 -5.00 -7.26
C TYR A 9 4.77 -3.78 -8.13
N VAL A 10 4.75 -2.59 -7.54
CA VAL A 10 4.53 -1.33 -8.27
C VAL A 10 5.35 -0.21 -7.65
N LYS A 11 5.93 0.63 -8.52
CA LYS A 11 6.59 1.89 -8.13
C LYS A 11 5.62 3.05 -8.31
N LEU A 12 5.44 3.85 -7.26
CA LEU A 12 4.55 5.01 -7.25
C LEU A 12 5.30 6.27 -6.85
N THR A 13 4.83 7.40 -7.38
CA THR A 13 5.24 8.73 -6.91
C THR A 13 4.05 9.37 -6.21
N VAL A 14 4.22 9.77 -4.97
CA VAL A 14 3.19 10.38 -4.14
C VAL A 14 3.61 11.78 -3.71
N ASN A 15 2.71 12.74 -3.86
CA ASN A 15 2.95 14.15 -3.55
C ASN A 15 1.86 14.66 -2.62
N SER A 16 2.24 15.14 -1.44
CA SER A 16 1.29 15.85 -0.58
C SER A 16 1.08 17.29 -1.07
N GLY A 17 -0.06 17.88 -0.69
CA GLY A 17 -0.39 19.25 -1.05
C GLY A 17 0.51 20.28 -0.37
N LYS A 18 0.79 21.39 -1.04
CA LYS A 18 1.41 22.57 -0.41
C LYS A 18 0.39 23.32 0.43
N GLY A 19 0.81 23.99 1.49
CA GLY A 19 0.01 24.95 2.23
C GLY A 19 -0.24 26.24 1.42
N GLY A 20 -1.39 26.85 1.58
CA GLY A 20 -1.73 28.15 1.01
C GLY A 20 -0.94 29.28 1.68
N LYS A 21 -0.80 30.40 1.00
CA LYS A 21 -0.17 31.61 1.54
C LYS A 21 -1.13 32.34 2.47
N GLY A 22 -0.65 32.93 3.56
CA GLY A 22 -1.39 33.88 4.36
C GLY A 22 -1.66 35.18 3.60
N SER A 23 -2.75 35.88 3.90
CA SER A 23 -3.11 37.12 3.26
C SER A 23 -2.44 38.32 3.90
N THR A 24 -2.12 39.35 3.10
CA THR A 24 -1.59 40.65 3.55
C THR A 24 -2.66 41.73 3.51
N HIS A 25 -3.96 41.33 3.45
CA HIS A 25 -5.09 42.23 3.29
C HIS A 25 -5.16 43.22 4.47
N LEU A 26 -5.49 44.49 4.13
CA LEU A 26 -5.79 45.58 5.09
C LEU A 26 -7.25 45.98 4.95
N ARG A 27 -7.99 46.00 6.05
CA ARG A 27 -9.39 46.39 6.09
C ARG A 27 -9.56 47.81 5.60
N ARG A 28 -10.47 48.02 4.65
CA ARG A 28 -10.89 49.33 4.13
C ARG A 28 -12.41 49.34 4.00
N GLU A 29 -13.03 50.25 4.74
CA GLU A 29 -14.48 50.43 4.69
C GLU A 29 -14.79 51.91 4.56
N LYS A 30 -16.03 52.22 4.14
CA LYS A 30 -16.48 53.60 3.81
C LYS A 30 -16.16 54.61 4.93
N PHE A 31 -16.24 54.21 6.19
CA PHE A 31 -15.99 55.08 7.35
C PHE A 31 -14.76 54.69 8.18
N VAL A 32 -14.01 53.69 7.72
CA VAL A 32 -12.78 53.16 8.41
C VAL A 32 -11.63 53.04 7.42
N PRO A 33 -11.04 54.17 6.97
CA PRO A 33 -10.02 54.16 5.94
C PRO A 33 -8.69 53.51 6.38
N LYS A 34 -8.45 53.38 7.71
CA LYS A 34 -7.23 52.78 8.33
C LYS A 34 -7.60 51.63 9.23
N GLY A 35 -8.37 50.63 8.72
CA GLY A 35 -8.92 49.54 9.52
C GLY A 35 -7.92 48.48 10.03
N GLY A 36 -6.62 48.58 9.68
CA GLY A 36 -5.59 47.66 10.16
C GLY A 36 -5.55 46.33 9.41
N PRO A 37 -4.66 45.40 9.85
CA PRO A 37 -4.48 44.11 9.20
C PRO A 37 -5.66 43.18 9.50
N ASP A 38 -6.20 42.55 8.48
CA ASP A 38 -7.31 41.59 8.55
C ASP A 38 -7.13 40.40 7.60
N GLY A 39 -5.89 40.17 7.15
CA GLY A 39 -5.57 39.02 6.32
C GLY A 39 -5.69 37.73 7.10
N GLY A 40 -6.43 36.77 6.52
CA GLY A 40 -6.60 35.43 7.05
C GLY A 40 -5.43 34.50 6.71
N ASP A 41 -5.43 33.33 7.32
CA ASP A 41 -4.40 32.29 7.14
C ASP A 41 -4.62 31.51 5.85
N GLY A 42 -3.57 30.95 5.28
CA GLY A 42 -3.68 29.97 4.22
C GLY A 42 -4.20 28.62 4.77
N GLY A 43 -4.88 27.86 3.93
CA GLY A 43 -5.31 26.50 4.25
C GLY A 43 -4.14 25.52 4.24
N ASN A 44 -4.27 24.41 4.93
CA ASN A 44 -3.28 23.34 4.87
C ASN A 44 -3.37 22.58 3.56
N GLY A 45 -2.26 22.02 3.06
CA GLY A 45 -2.29 21.08 1.96
C GLY A 45 -2.88 19.72 2.38
N GLY A 46 -3.41 18.97 1.43
CA GLY A 46 -3.95 17.65 1.63
C GLY A 46 -2.86 16.61 1.92
N ASN A 47 -3.22 15.57 2.62
CA ASN A 47 -2.37 14.44 2.99
C ASN A 47 -2.43 13.33 1.93
N ILE A 48 -1.42 12.45 1.94
CA ILE A 48 -1.49 11.14 1.29
C ILE A 48 -1.74 10.11 2.38
N ILE A 49 -2.83 9.37 2.25
CA ILE A 49 -3.29 8.38 3.23
C ILE A 49 -3.36 7.02 2.55
N LEU A 50 -2.77 6.02 3.19
CA LEU A 50 -2.88 4.62 2.80
C LEU A 50 -3.96 3.96 3.65
N LYS A 51 -4.79 3.14 3.02
CA LYS A 51 -5.84 2.37 3.69
C LYS A 51 -5.84 0.95 3.17
N GLY A 52 -5.85 -0.02 4.09
CA GLY A 52 -6.06 -1.42 3.77
C GLY A 52 -7.45 -1.64 3.18
N ASN A 53 -7.56 -2.60 2.27
CA ASN A 53 -8.84 -3.04 1.73
C ASN A 53 -8.80 -4.54 1.50
N SER A 54 -9.56 -5.28 2.31
CA SER A 54 -9.69 -6.75 2.25
C SER A 54 -10.32 -7.27 0.96
N ASN A 55 -11.01 -6.40 0.19
CA ASN A 55 -11.59 -6.76 -1.11
C ASN A 55 -10.59 -6.65 -2.27
N LEU A 56 -9.39 -6.14 -2.03
CA LEU A 56 -8.34 -6.03 -3.03
C LEU A 56 -7.36 -7.19 -2.88
N TRP A 57 -7.06 -7.87 -3.98
CA TRP A 57 -6.18 -9.04 -4.03
C TRP A 57 -4.87 -8.76 -4.76
N THR A 58 -4.81 -7.68 -5.53
CA THR A 58 -3.64 -7.34 -6.36
C THR A 58 -3.43 -5.83 -6.39
N LEU A 59 -2.23 -5.41 -6.78
CA LEU A 59 -1.90 -4.02 -7.03
C LEU A 59 -2.23 -3.56 -8.46
N GLN A 60 -3.09 -4.29 -9.19
CA GLN A 60 -3.41 -4.04 -10.60
C GLN A 60 -3.92 -2.62 -10.88
N SER A 61 -4.69 -2.04 -9.96
CA SER A 61 -5.20 -0.65 -10.07
C SER A 61 -4.09 0.38 -10.25
N PHE A 62 -2.87 0.07 -9.77
CA PHE A 62 -1.71 0.95 -9.85
C PHE A 62 -0.87 0.75 -11.11
N ARG A 63 -1.18 -0.22 -11.95
CA ARG A 63 -0.45 -0.46 -13.21
C ARG A 63 -0.46 0.75 -14.12
N TYR A 64 -1.60 1.46 -14.16
CA TYR A 64 -1.82 2.61 -15.05
C TYR A 64 -1.73 3.95 -14.31
N LYS A 65 -2.07 4.01 -13.03
CA LYS A 65 -2.03 5.23 -12.23
C LYS A 65 -0.86 5.17 -11.25
N LYS A 66 0.27 5.78 -11.64
CA LYS A 66 1.52 5.77 -10.86
C LYS A 66 1.80 7.06 -10.09
N HIS A 67 1.01 8.10 -10.32
CA HIS A 67 1.20 9.41 -9.70
C HIS A 67 -0.04 9.78 -8.89
N PHE A 68 0.16 10.08 -7.62
CA PHE A 68 -0.87 10.54 -6.70
C PHE A 68 -0.47 11.88 -6.13
N LYS A 69 -1.36 12.87 -6.26
CA LYS A 69 -1.11 14.24 -5.79
C LYS A 69 -2.30 14.71 -5.00
N ALA A 70 -2.08 15.08 -3.73
CA ALA A 70 -3.11 15.68 -2.88
C ALA A 70 -3.35 17.16 -3.23
N GLY A 71 -4.50 17.66 -2.84
CA GLY A 71 -4.91 19.03 -3.08
C GLY A 71 -4.00 20.03 -2.38
N ASN A 72 -3.81 21.20 -2.98
CA ASN A 72 -3.10 22.29 -2.32
C ASN A 72 -4.08 23.06 -1.42
N GLY A 73 -3.58 23.63 -0.33
CA GLY A 73 -4.33 24.60 0.46
C GLY A 73 -4.57 25.89 -0.31
N GLY A 74 -5.76 26.46 -0.13
CA GLY A 74 -6.12 27.76 -0.67
C GLY A 74 -5.40 28.90 0.06
N ASP A 75 -5.20 30.01 -0.62
CA ASP A 75 -4.62 31.20 0.01
C ASP A 75 -5.64 31.88 0.93
N GLY A 76 -5.17 32.51 1.99
CA GLY A 76 -5.99 33.32 2.88
C GLY A 76 -6.50 34.59 2.16
N SER A 77 -7.61 35.14 2.65
CA SER A 77 -8.22 36.32 2.08
C SER A 77 -8.48 37.41 3.14
N GLY A 78 -9.12 38.50 2.75
CA GLY A 78 -9.51 39.57 3.66
C GLY A 78 -10.58 39.13 4.67
N SER A 79 -10.86 39.98 5.63
CA SER A 79 -11.87 39.74 6.71
C SER A 79 -11.52 38.49 7.54
N ARG A 80 -10.25 38.21 7.71
CA ARG A 80 -9.68 37.02 8.41
C ARG A 80 -10.18 35.68 7.88
N LYS A 81 -10.62 35.61 6.63
CA LYS A 81 -11.07 34.37 6.03
C LYS A 81 -9.84 33.48 5.72
N SER A 82 -9.80 32.33 6.35
CA SER A 82 -8.79 31.32 6.06
C SER A 82 -9.02 30.68 4.70
N GLY A 83 -7.96 30.29 4.01
CA GLY A 83 -8.05 29.48 2.80
C GLY A 83 -8.61 28.09 3.10
N SER A 84 -9.22 27.47 2.08
CA SER A 84 -9.69 26.08 2.18
C SER A 84 -8.50 25.12 2.36
N ASN A 85 -8.68 24.06 3.12
CA ASN A 85 -7.70 22.96 3.15
C ASN A 85 -7.74 22.21 1.82
N GLY A 86 -6.60 21.70 1.39
CA GLY A 86 -6.49 20.80 0.25
C GLY A 86 -7.14 19.45 0.54
N GLU A 87 -7.66 18.82 -0.49
CA GLU A 87 -8.25 17.49 -0.38
C GLU A 87 -7.18 16.42 -0.16
N ASP A 88 -7.43 15.51 0.78
CA ASP A 88 -6.62 14.35 1.02
C ASP A 88 -6.78 13.32 -0.12
N VAL A 89 -5.74 12.54 -0.38
CA VAL A 89 -5.80 11.43 -1.33
C VAL A 89 -5.72 10.12 -0.56
N LEU A 90 -6.78 9.33 -0.65
CA LEU A 90 -6.84 7.97 -0.14
C LEU A 90 -6.33 7.00 -1.23
N ILE A 91 -5.38 6.15 -0.83
CA ILE A 91 -4.83 5.09 -1.68
C ILE A 91 -5.17 3.76 -1.01
N HIS A 92 -6.10 3.02 -1.62
CA HIS A 92 -6.50 1.70 -1.14
C HIS A 92 -5.51 0.64 -1.63
N VAL A 93 -4.97 -0.13 -0.70
CA VAL A 93 -4.02 -1.21 -1.00
C VAL A 93 -4.52 -2.53 -0.40
N PRO A 94 -4.19 -3.69 -1.00
CA PRO A 94 -4.47 -4.99 -0.42
C PRO A 94 -3.84 -5.15 0.96
N LEU A 95 -4.43 -5.99 1.82
CA LEU A 95 -3.80 -6.38 3.08
C LEU A 95 -2.50 -7.15 2.81
N GLY A 96 -1.52 -7.03 3.70
CA GLY A 96 -0.18 -7.60 3.51
C GLY A 96 0.70 -6.82 2.54
N THR A 97 0.31 -5.58 2.17
CA THR A 97 1.15 -4.70 1.35
C THR A 97 2.24 -4.05 2.19
N VAL A 98 3.49 -4.23 1.77
CA VAL A 98 4.67 -3.55 2.33
C VAL A 98 4.99 -2.34 1.50
N ILE A 99 5.17 -1.23 2.17
CA ILE A 99 5.56 0.03 1.57
C ILE A 99 7.04 0.28 1.85
N LYS A 100 7.84 0.41 0.79
CA LYS A 100 9.27 0.72 0.88
C LYS A 100 9.55 2.07 0.22
N ASP A 101 10.56 2.74 0.70
CA ASP A 101 11.13 3.90 0.03
C ASP A 101 11.94 3.43 -1.19
N LEU A 102 11.71 4.05 -2.37
CA LEU A 102 12.39 3.64 -3.60
C LEU A 102 13.90 3.93 -3.59
N GLU A 103 14.34 4.96 -2.86
CA GLU A 103 15.75 5.39 -2.86
C GLU A 103 16.58 4.64 -1.80
N THR A 104 15.99 4.37 -0.64
CA THR A 104 16.69 3.73 0.48
C THR A 104 16.37 2.24 0.63
N GLU A 105 15.37 1.73 -0.09
CA GLU A 105 14.81 0.37 0.01
C GLU A 105 14.32 -0.02 1.42
N LYS A 106 14.30 0.94 2.35
CA LYS A 106 13.84 0.70 3.71
C LYS A 106 12.32 0.56 3.76
N VAL A 107 11.88 -0.38 4.57
CA VAL A 107 10.45 -0.54 4.87
C VAL A 107 9.98 0.67 5.67
N ILE A 108 8.96 1.37 5.15
CA ILE A 108 8.31 2.50 5.81
C ILE A 108 7.22 1.97 6.74
N CYS A 109 6.37 1.07 6.22
CA CYS A 109 5.25 0.48 6.95
C CYS A 109 4.73 -0.76 6.23
N GLU A 110 3.85 -1.49 6.91
CA GLU A 110 3.12 -2.64 6.39
C GLU A 110 1.64 -2.47 6.74
N ILE A 111 0.75 -2.78 5.80
CA ILE A 111 -0.70 -2.65 5.96
C ILE A 111 -1.29 -4.06 6.12
N ASN A 112 -1.63 -4.43 7.36
CA ASN A 112 -2.13 -5.76 7.71
C ASN A 112 -3.62 -5.75 8.08
N ASP A 113 -4.21 -4.57 8.20
CA ASP A 113 -5.60 -4.42 8.60
C ASP A 113 -6.28 -3.30 7.81
N ASP A 114 -7.61 -3.35 7.68
CA ASP A 114 -8.43 -2.38 6.95
C ASP A 114 -9.04 -1.30 7.86
N SER A 115 -8.82 -1.39 9.17
CA SER A 115 -9.43 -0.51 10.16
C SER A 115 -8.67 0.80 10.36
N SER A 116 -7.38 0.85 10.01
CA SER A 116 -6.53 2.01 10.29
C SER A 116 -6.13 2.77 9.03
N ASP A 117 -6.37 4.08 9.04
CA ASP A 117 -5.87 5.00 8.02
C ASP A 117 -4.45 5.43 8.37
N LEU A 118 -3.47 5.13 7.52
CA LEU A 118 -2.07 5.51 7.72
C LEU A 118 -1.71 6.75 6.91
N ILE A 119 -1.36 7.84 7.58
CA ILE A 119 -0.87 9.04 6.91
C ILE A 119 0.58 8.82 6.49
N LEU A 120 0.79 8.56 5.19
CA LEU A 120 2.13 8.38 4.61
C LEU A 120 2.87 9.72 4.48
N LEU A 121 2.20 10.74 3.93
CA LEU A 121 2.75 12.09 3.79
C LEU A 121 1.75 13.13 4.31
N LYS A 122 2.20 13.98 5.23
CA LYS A 122 1.42 15.13 5.69
C LYS A 122 1.55 16.28 4.70
N GLY A 123 0.43 16.98 4.45
CA GLY A 123 0.39 18.21 3.69
C GLY A 123 1.20 19.34 4.33
N GLY A 124 1.59 20.29 3.50
CA GLY A 124 2.25 21.51 3.96
C GLY A 124 1.31 22.36 4.81
N LYS A 125 1.79 22.91 5.90
CA LYS A 125 1.01 23.81 6.76
C LYS A 125 0.77 25.15 6.05
N GLY A 126 -0.46 25.69 6.16
CA GLY A 126 -0.80 27.02 5.67
C GLY A 126 -0.03 28.12 6.36
N GLY A 127 0.27 29.19 5.62
CA GLY A 127 0.96 30.37 6.12
C GLY A 127 0.05 31.27 6.95
N ARG A 128 0.58 31.96 7.93
CA ARG A 128 -0.17 32.90 8.75
C ARG A 128 -0.42 34.21 8.02
N GLY A 129 -1.63 34.76 8.14
CA GLY A 129 -1.99 36.09 7.66
C GLY A 129 -1.36 37.22 8.45
N ASN A 130 -1.39 38.42 7.87
CA ASN A 130 -0.77 39.60 8.51
C ASN A 130 -1.42 39.99 9.85
N PHE A 131 -2.65 39.56 10.11
CA PHE A 131 -3.34 39.79 11.39
C PHE A 131 -2.50 39.24 12.58
N HIS A 132 -1.80 38.10 12.42
CA HIS A 132 -1.00 37.50 13.49
C HIS A 132 0.30 38.25 13.78
N PHE A 133 0.73 39.15 12.89
CA PHE A 133 1.99 39.92 13.03
C PHE A 133 1.79 41.34 13.53
N LYS A 134 0.54 41.69 13.91
CA LYS A 134 0.24 42.98 14.53
C LYS A 134 0.86 43.07 15.93
N THR A 135 1.66 44.11 16.14
CA THR A 135 2.28 44.44 17.42
C THR A 135 2.03 45.90 17.78
N PRO A 136 2.22 46.34 19.02
CA PRO A 136 2.10 47.76 19.40
C PRO A 136 2.98 48.69 18.56
N THR A 137 4.19 48.22 18.17
CA THR A 137 5.13 48.99 17.35
C THR A 137 4.89 48.83 15.84
N ASN A 138 4.27 47.75 15.39
CA ASN A 138 3.89 47.50 13.98
C ASN A 138 2.41 47.20 13.87
N GLN A 139 1.61 48.24 13.80
CA GLN A 139 0.14 48.11 13.77
C GLN A 139 -0.42 47.71 12.41
N THR A 140 0.36 47.85 11.33
CA THR A 140 -0.10 47.57 9.94
C THR A 140 0.94 46.74 9.17
N PRO A 141 1.24 45.51 9.61
CA PRO A 141 2.19 44.65 8.89
C PRO A 141 1.68 44.36 7.47
N ARG A 142 2.56 44.61 6.48
CA ARG A 142 2.29 44.35 5.05
C ARG A 142 2.91 43.05 4.53
N TYR A 143 3.20 42.13 5.43
CA TYR A 143 3.77 40.83 5.13
C TYR A 143 2.90 39.73 5.75
N SER A 144 2.96 38.57 5.15
CA SER A 144 2.35 37.32 5.63
C SER A 144 3.33 36.17 5.46
N GLN A 145 3.04 35.07 6.07
CA GLN A 145 3.84 33.87 5.94
C GLN A 145 3.41 33.06 4.70
N SER A 146 4.37 32.57 3.93
CA SER A 146 4.11 31.60 2.88
C SER A 146 3.72 30.25 3.50
N GLY A 147 2.85 29.50 2.82
CA GLY A 147 2.59 28.12 3.21
C GLY A 147 3.85 27.25 3.03
N LEU A 148 3.93 26.20 3.81
CA LEU A 148 5.00 25.21 3.67
C LEU A 148 4.80 24.38 2.40
N PRO A 149 5.90 24.00 1.72
CA PRO A 149 5.81 23.13 0.55
C PRO A 149 5.24 21.75 0.92
N GLY A 150 4.59 21.08 -0.01
CA GLY A 150 4.30 19.66 0.07
C GLY A 150 5.56 18.82 -0.02
N LYS A 151 5.45 17.56 0.35
CA LYS A 151 6.53 16.57 0.26
C LYS A 151 6.26 15.64 -0.91
N GLU A 152 7.33 15.24 -1.59
CA GLU A 152 7.31 14.17 -2.60
C GLU A 152 8.04 12.95 -2.07
N LEU A 153 7.51 11.77 -2.36
CA LEU A 153 8.12 10.49 -2.02
C LEU A 153 7.88 9.52 -3.16
N LYS A 154 8.93 8.78 -3.52
CA LYS A 154 8.84 7.66 -4.44
C LYS A 154 8.83 6.38 -3.62
N ILE A 155 7.78 5.59 -3.76
CA ILE A 155 7.56 4.38 -2.98
C ILE A 155 7.46 3.15 -3.86
N ILE A 156 7.79 2.03 -3.26
CA ILE A 156 7.51 0.70 -3.78
C ILE A 156 6.37 0.13 -2.94
N LEU A 157 5.33 -0.35 -3.61
CA LEU A 157 4.33 -1.23 -3.02
C LEU A 157 4.70 -2.66 -3.39
N GLU A 158 4.87 -3.51 -2.40
CA GLU A 158 5.15 -4.94 -2.56
C GLU A 158 4.13 -5.75 -1.76
N LEU A 159 3.41 -6.63 -2.43
CA LEU A 159 2.42 -7.49 -1.79
C LEU A 159 3.13 -8.75 -1.26
N LYS A 160 3.13 -8.92 0.08
CA LYS A 160 3.74 -10.10 0.71
C LYS A 160 2.86 -11.35 0.65
N VAL A 161 1.55 -11.18 0.66
CA VAL A 161 0.61 -12.30 0.64
C VAL A 161 0.56 -12.89 -0.76
N LEU A 162 0.93 -14.15 -0.90
CA LEU A 162 0.91 -14.88 -2.16
C LEU A 162 -0.50 -15.40 -2.47
N ALA A 163 -1.12 -16.05 -1.49
CA ALA A 163 -2.46 -16.61 -1.58
C ALA A 163 -3.04 -16.85 -0.17
N ASP A 164 -4.37 -17.02 -0.10
CA ASP A 164 -5.04 -17.38 1.15
C ASP A 164 -4.76 -18.85 1.48
N VAL A 165 -4.71 -19.72 0.45
CA VAL A 165 -4.44 -21.15 0.60
C VAL A 165 -3.30 -21.56 -0.31
N GLY A 166 -2.22 -22.08 0.28
CA GLY A 166 -1.10 -22.68 -0.43
C GLY A 166 -1.23 -24.21 -0.51
N LEU A 167 -1.20 -24.79 -1.72
CA LEU A 167 -1.16 -26.24 -1.92
C LEU A 167 0.29 -26.74 -1.76
N VAL A 168 0.50 -27.64 -0.83
CA VAL A 168 1.79 -28.24 -0.54
C VAL A 168 1.71 -29.76 -0.67
N GLY A 169 2.72 -30.39 -1.27
CA GLY A 169 2.75 -31.84 -1.45
C GLY A 169 3.80 -32.27 -2.47
N TYR A 170 4.03 -33.56 -2.57
CA TYR A 170 5.01 -34.12 -3.50
C TYR A 170 4.71 -33.77 -4.97
N PRO A 171 5.73 -33.80 -5.84
CA PRO A 171 5.48 -33.79 -7.29
C PRO A 171 4.46 -34.86 -7.68
N ASN A 172 3.58 -34.55 -8.60
CA ASN A 172 2.52 -35.44 -9.08
C ASN A 172 1.47 -35.88 -8.04
N ALA A 173 1.40 -35.23 -6.87
CA ALA A 173 0.36 -35.49 -5.86
C ALA A 173 -1.05 -35.00 -6.28
N GLY A 174 -1.18 -34.39 -7.46
CA GLY A 174 -2.46 -33.87 -7.94
C GLY A 174 -2.79 -32.43 -7.58
N LYS A 175 -1.84 -31.66 -7.05
CA LYS A 175 -2.05 -30.25 -6.64
C LYS A 175 -2.60 -29.36 -7.75
N SER A 176 -1.94 -29.36 -8.90
CA SER A 176 -2.34 -28.54 -10.07
C SER A 176 -3.68 -29.01 -10.65
N THR A 177 -3.99 -30.33 -10.57
CA THR A 177 -5.27 -30.89 -10.97
C THR A 177 -6.37 -30.42 -10.04
N LEU A 178 -6.12 -30.44 -8.71
CA LEU A 178 -7.05 -29.94 -7.70
C LEU A 178 -7.31 -28.44 -7.90
N LEU A 179 -6.25 -27.65 -8.10
CA LEU A 179 -6.38 -26.22 -8.38
C LEU A 179 -7.23 -25.96 -9.64
N SER A 180 -6.99 -26.71 -10.71
CA SER A 180 -7.74 -26.57 -11.98
C SER A 180 -9.21 -26.99 -11.84
N ALA A 181 -9.51 -27.94 -10.96
CA ALA A 181 -10.88 -28.41 -10.72
C ALA A 181 -11.70 -27.46 -9.84
N LEU A 182 -11.05 -26.74 -8.91
CA LEU A 182 -11.70 -25.82 -7.96
C LEU A 182 -11.75 -24.37 -8.46
N SER A 183 -10.86 -23.99 -9.37
CA SER A 183 -10.78 -22.62 -9.87
C SER A 183 -11.82 -22.37 -10.95
N ASP A 184 -12.59 -21.27 -10.84
CA ASP A 184 -13.57 -20.84 -11.84
C ASP A 184 -12.95 -20.41 -13.16
N ALA A 185 -11.67 -20.04 -13.15
CA ALA A 185 -10.90 -19.70 -14.34
C ALA A 185 -9.66 -20.58 -14.42
N LYS A 186 -9.11 -20.77 -15.63
CA LYS A 186 -7.84 -21.51 -15.79
C LYS A 186 -6.78 -20.89 -14.89
N PRO A 187 -6.10 -21.71 -14.05
CA PRO A 187 -5.02 -21.23 -13.18
C PRO A 187 -3.97 -20.48 -13.99
N LYS A 188 -3.48 -19.38 -13.47
CA LYS A 188 -2.49 -18.55 -14.13
C LYS A 188 -1.14 -18.73 -13.47
N ILE A 189 -0.09 -18.81 -14.28
CA ILE A 189 1.29 -18.77 -13.83
C ILE A 189 1.57 -17.31 -13.46
N ALA A 190 1.91 -17.06 -12.19
CA ALA A 190 2.34 -15.75 -11.72
C ALA A 190 3.86 -15.63 -11.82
N ASP A 191 4.32 -14.54 -12.44
CA ASP A 191 5.74 -14.23 -12.60
C ASP A 191 6.15 -13.26 -11.49
N TYR A 192 6.72 -13.79 -10.42
CA TYR A 192 7.24 -12.98 -9.32
C TYR A 192 8.74 -12.76 -9.51
N GLU A 193 9.22 -11.52 -9.48
CA GLU A 193 10.65 -11.18 -9.64
C GLU A 193 11.55 -11.84 -8.60
N PHE A 194 10.99 -12.27 -7.46
CA PHE A 194 11.70 -12.91 -6.36
C PHE A 194 11.57 -14.44 -6.33
N THR A 195 10.96 -15.06 -7.37
CA THR A 195 10.73 -16.52 -7.41
C THR A 195 11.44 -17.15 -8.57
N THR A 196 12.25 -18.19 -8.29
CA THR A 196 12.84 -19.03 -9.33
C THR A 196 11.83 -20.04 -9.91
N LEU A 197 10.75 -20.32 -9.18
CA LEU A 197 9.66 -21.20 -9.56
C LEU A 197 8.36 -20.39 -9.54
N LYS A 198 7.67 -20.33 -10.67
CA LYS A 198 6.43 -19.57 -10.84
C LYS A 198 5.25 -20.35 -10.26
N PRO A 199 4.57 -19.86 -9.21
CA PRO A 199 3.38 -20.53 -8.69
C PRO A 199 2.20 -20.37 -9.64
N ASN A 200 1.34 -21.40 -9.69
CA ASN A 200 0.07 -21.29 -10.37
C ASN A 200 -0.98 -20.78 -9.38
N LEU A 201 -1.65 -19.68 -9.72
CA LEU A 201 -2.70 -19.10 -8.91
C LEU A 201 -4.07 -19.36 -9.51
N GLY A 202 -5.04 -19.73 -8.68
CA GLY A 202 -6.43 -19.89 -9.05
C GLY A 202 -7.35 -19.17 -8.08
N ILE A 203 -8.42 -18.57 -8.59
CA ILE A 203 -9.46 -17.96 -7.75
C ILE A 203 -10.55 -19.00 -7.57
N VAL A 204 -10.88 -19.31 -6.32
CA VAL A 204 -11.93 -20.24 -5.93
C VAL A 204 -13.11 -19.44 -5.39
N ALA A 205 -14.27 -19.56 -6.06
CA ALA A 205 -15.49 -18.93 -5.59
C ALA A 205 -16.14 -19.76 -4.47
N MET A 206 -16.72 -19.05 -3.51
CA MET A 206 -17.52 -19.63 -2.43
C MET A 206 -19.00 -19.37 -2.67
N SER A 207 -19.85 -20.18 -2.04
CA SER A 207 -21.32 -20.12 -2.19
C SER A 207 -21.95 -18.81 -1.73
N ASP A 208 -21.22 -17.99 -0.96
CA ASP A 208 -21.68 -16.72 -0.37
C ASP A 208 -21.14 -15.48 -1.08
N PHE A 209 -20.85 -15.58 -2.37
CA PHE A 209 -20.25 -14.52 -3.21
C PHE A 209 -18.86 -14.06 -2.78
N ARG A 210 -18.23 -14.74 -1.82
CA ARG A 210 -16.81 -14.54 -1.49
C ARG A 210 -15.94 -15.41 -2.39
N SER A 211 -14.70 -15.02 -2.56
CA SER A 211 -13.68 -15.80 -3.25
C SER A 211 -12.38 -15.75 -2.48
N PHE A 212 -11.54 -16.74 -2.66
CA PHE A 212 -10.19 -16.76 -2.10
C PHE A 212 -9.19 -17.19 -3.16
N VAL A 213 -7.93 -16.80 -2.97
CA VAL A 213 -6.84 -17.17 -3.88
C VAL A 213 -6.18 -18.44 -3.39
N MET A 214 -6.06 -19.43 -4.26
CA MET A 214 -5.33 -20.66 -4.01
C MET A 214 -4.09 -20.70 -4.88
N ALA A 215 -2.94 -21.05 -4.29
CA ALA A 215 -1.66 -21.14 -4.98
C ALA A 215 -1.20 -22.60 -5.02
N ASP A 216 -0.82 -23.11 -6.20
CA ASP A 216 -0.03 -24.32 -6.33
C ASP A 216 1.45 -23.98 -6.18
N ILE A 217 2.02 -24.33 -5.04
CA ILE A 217 3.44 -24.13 -4.76
C ILE A 217 4.20 -25.30 -5.39
N PRO A 218 5.03 -25.07 -6.44
CA PRO A 218 5.75 -26.12 -7.12
C PRO A 218 6.57 -26.97 -6.14
N GLY A 219 6.47 -28.27 -6.27
CA GLY A 219 6.77 -29.27 -5.28
C GLY A 219 8.16 -29.22 -4.65
N ILE A 220 8.20 -29.73 -3.44
CA ILE A 220 9.43 -30.06 -2.72
C ILE A 220 10.15 -31.15 -3.49
N ILE A 221 11.33 -30.82 -4.00
CA ILE A 221 12.26 -31.80 -4.53
C ILE A 221 12.87 -32.51 -3.31
N GLU A 222 12.91 -33.84 -3.30
CA GLU A 222 13.70 -34.64 -2.34
C GLU A 222 15.12 -34.06 -2.26
N GLY A 223 15.57 -33.67 -1.05
CA GLY A 223 16.85 -33.03 -0.83
C GLY A 223 16.84 -31.52 -0.56
N ALA A 224 15.68 -30.86 -0.51
CA ALA A 224 15.60 -29.45 -0.12
C ALA A 224 16.08 -29.20 1.32
N SER A 225 15.99 -30.21 2.20
CA SER A 225 16.52 -30.19 3.57
C SER A 225 18.05 -30.37 3.63
N GLU A 226 18.71 -30.79 2.54
CA GLU A 226 20.14 -31.05 2.50
C GLU A 226 20.99 -29.87 1.97
N GLY A 227 20.47 -28.64 2.02
CA GLY A 227 21.27 -27.43 1.76
C GLY A 227 21.54 -27.11 0.29
N ARG A 228 20.87 -27.73 -0.67
CA ARG A 228 21.02 -27.41 -2.10
C ARG A 228 20.12 -26.24 -2.55
N GLY A 229 20.28 -25.07 -1.95
CA GLY A 229 19.91 -23.77 -2.53
C GLY A 229 18.43 -23.43 -2.76
N LEU A 230 17.53 -24.39 -2.89
CA LEU A 230 16.10 -24.18 -3.21
C LEU A 230 15.20 -24.03 -1.96
N GLY A 231 15.68 -24.46 -0.78
CA GLY A 231 14.88 -24.47 0.45
C GLY A 231 14.42 -23.08 0.93
N HIS A 232 15.28 -22.07 0.84
CA HIS A 232 14.96 -20.72 1.28
C HIS A 232 13.89 -20.03 0.42
N TYR A 233 13.85 -20.30 -0.88
CA TYR A 233 12.83 -19.75 -1.78
C TYR A 233 11.48 -20.41 -1.54
N PHE A 234 11.46 -21.71 -1.30
CA PHE A 234 10.26 -22.47 -0.97
C PHE A 234 9.62 -22.00 0.35
N LEU A 235 10.44 -21.79 1.39
CA LEU A 235 9.98 -21.30 2.69
C LEU A 235 9.32 -19.92 2.58
N ARG A 236 9.87 -19.00 1.79
CA ARG A 236 9.28 -17.70 1.53
C ARG A 236 7.88 -17.81 0.88
N HIS A 237 7.65 -18.82 0.04
CA HIS A 237 6.32 -19.03 -0.54
C HIS A 237 5.34 -19.57 0.48
N ILE A 238 5.77 -20.46 1.37
CA ILE A 238 4.93 -21.00 2.45
C ILE A 238 4.52 -19.89 3.41
N GLU A 239 5.47 -19.08 3.87
CA GLU A 239 5.24 -17.99 4.83
C GLU A 239 4.28 -16.92 4.31
N ARG A 240 4.06 -16.85 3.01
CA ARG A 240 3.18 -15.88 2.35
C ARG A 240 1.75 -16.38 2.14
N ASN A 241 1.40 -17.54 2.68
CA ASN A 241 0.03 -18.07 2.62
C ASN A 241 -0.58 -18.06 4.03
N SER A 242 -1.88 -17.74 4.10
CA SER A 242 -2.59 -17.74 5.37
C SER A 242 -2.86 -19.16 5.87
N ILE A 243 -3.11 -20.10 4.96
CA ILE A 243 -3.40 -21.50 5.23
C ILE A 243 -2.60 -22.39 4.29
N LEU A 244 -2.11 -23.52 4.80
CA LEU A 244 -1.45 -24.55 3.99
C LEU A 244 -2.34 -25.78 3.88
N LEU A 245 -2.63 -26.20 2.66
CA LEU A 245 -3.37 -27.43 2.37
C LEU A 245 -2.41 -28.50 1.84
N TYR A 246 -2.23 -29.56 2.63
CA TYR A 246 -1.35 -30.68 2.25
C TYR A 246 -2.11 -31.68 1.36
N VAL A 247 -1.60 -31.87 0.13
CA VAL A 247 -2.09 -32.87 -0.82
C VAL A 247 -1.20 -34.10 -0.77
N ILE A 248 -1.76 -35.20 -0.26
CA ILE A 248 -1.04 -36.46 -0.02
C ILE A 248 -1.63 -37.53 -0.95
N PRO A 249 -0.81 -38.19 -1.78
CA PRO A 249 -1.30 -39.31 -2.61
C PRO A 249 -1.81 -40.46 -1.77
N VAL A 250 -2.88 -41.14 -2.23
CA VAL A 250 -3.53 -42.24 -1.52
C VAL A 250 -2.63 -43.48 -1.33
N ASP A 251 -1.68 -43.65 -2.24
CA ASP A 251 -0.70 -44.75 -2.22
C ASP A 251 0.47 -44.54 -1.24
N THR A 252 0.48 -43.42 -0.52
CA THR A 252 1.53 -43.09 0.46
C THR A 252 1.45 -44.01 1.66
N LYS A 253 2.49 -44.84 1.88
CA LYS A 253 2.58 -45.81 2.99
C LYS A 253 2.69 -45.19 4.39
N ASN A 254 3.16 -43.93 4.51
CA ASN A 254 3.37 -43.29 5.80
C ASN A 254 3.07 -41.79 5.77
N ILE A 255 1.82 -41.46 6.08
CA ILE A 255 1.29 -40.07 6.07
C ILE A 255 2.02 -39.19 7.07
N LYS A 256 2.39 -39.73 8.26
CA LYS A 256 3.08 -38.98 9.31
C LYS A 256 4.48 -38.52 8.89
N THR A 257 5.20 -39.34 8.16
CA THR A 257 6.55 -38.98 7.68
C THR A 257 6.49 -37.84 6.66
N VAL A 258 5.47 -37.83 5.79
CA VAL A 258 5.26 -36.79 4.78
C VAL A 258 4.93 -35.45 5.45
N SER A 259 4.01 -35.45 6.41
CA SER A 259 3.64 -34.26 7.18
C SER A 259 4.80 -33.71 8.00
N TYR A 260 5.60 -34.59 8.60
CA TYR A 260 6.71 -34.21 9.50
C TYR A 260 7.90 -33.61 8.75
N THR A 261 8.26 -34.12 7.57
CA THR A 261 9.32 -33.54 6.73
C THR A 261 8.96 -32.15 6.23
N HIS A 262 7.68 -31.87 6.02
CA HIS A 262 7.22 -30.54 5.62
C HIS A 262 7.18 -29.56 6.80
N LEU A 263 6.77 -29.98 8.00
CA LEU A 263 6.73 -29.14 9.19
C LEU A 263 8.15 -28.82 9.72
N ARG A 264 9.09 -29.77 9.67
CA ARG A 264 10.46 -29.55 10.13
C ARG A 264 11.25 -28.55 9.28
N ALA A 265 10.90 -28.39 8.01
CA ALA A 265 11.45 -27.32 7.19
C ALA A 265 11.04 -25.93 7.73
N HIS A 266 9.94 -25.85 8.50
CA HIS A 266 9.45 -24.60 9.12
C HIS A 266 10.17 -24.28 10.45
N GLU A 267 10.63 -25.28 11.20
CA GLU A 267 11.26 -25.08 12.52
C GLU A 267 12.76 -24.74 12.46
N THR A 268 13.42 -24.91 11.32
CA THR A 268 14.86 -24.68 11.17
C THR A 268 15.25 -23.26 10.78
N VAL A 269 14.29 -22.30 10.77
CA VAL A 269 14.52 -20.89 10.43
C VAL A 269 14.11 -19.97 11.59
N VAL A 270 14.60 -20.27 12.78
CA VAL A 270 14.60 -19.33 13.94
C VAL A 270 16.04 -19.01 14.30
#